data_d366aa17e1a9f954f5262acb7cd6cfb0
#
_entry.id   d366aa17e1a9f954f5262acb7cd6cfb0
#
_cell.length_a   1.000
_cell.length_b   1.000
_cell.length_c   1.000
_cell.angle_alpha   90.00
_cell.angle_beta   90.00
_cell.angle_gamma   90.00
#
_symmetry.space_group_name_H-M   'P 1'
#
loop_
_entity.id
_entity.type
_entity.pdbx_description
1 polymer ?
#
loop_
_entity_poly.entity_id
_entity_poly.type
_entity_poly.pdbx_seq_one_letter_code
_entity_poly.pdbx_strand_id
1 'polypeptide(L)'
;MAEETGYLRHIQACNPVIDEPFLPWLINGEVVGWLRPQLARVLADLWRLFRDAGDAVVLDESLGDFAARSEALQQISEWLAERGLTGPLMGEPYPVAPAGRETALCVIDRATGAYFGIRAFGQHLNAYVRRDGDLYMWIGRRARDRLIFPGHLDNMVAGGLPHGISLLDNLLKECQEEAGLAPELARDA
;
A
#
# COMPACT_ATOMS: atom_id res chain seq x y z
N MET A 1 20.83 -4.49 27.18
CA MET A 1 20.73 -3.81 25.86
C MET A 1 20.62 -2.32 26.15
N ALA A 2 21.50 -1.48 25.60
CA ALA A 2 21.37 -0.04 25.77
C ALA A 2 20.06 0.43 25.15
N GLU A 3 19.25 1.19 25.90
CA GLU A 3 18.07 1.87 25.33
C GLU A 3 18.56 2.75 24.21
N GLU A 4 18.16 2.45 22.97
CA GLU A 4 18.45 3.32 21.85
C GLU A 4 17.69 4.63 22.02
N THR A 5 18.48 5.69 22.22
CA THR A 5 17.95 7.05 22.42
C THR A 5 17.84 7.77 21.08
N GLY A 6 16.99 8.81 21.01
CA GLY A 6 16.83 9.64 19.82
C GLY A 6 15.81 9.11 18.80
N TYR A 7 15.99 9.45 17.53
CA TYR A 7 15.03 9.15 16.47
C TYR A 7 14.96 7.66 16.07
N LEU A 8 16.01 6.87 16.28
CA LEU A 8 16.06 5.44 15.93
C LEU A 8 14.97 4.64 16.62
N ARG A 9 14.58 4.98 17.85
CA ARG A 9 13.48 4.33 18.58
C ARG A 9 12.15 4.39 17.81
N HIS A 10 11.92 5.47 17.05
CA HIS A 10 10.69 5.62 16.25
C HIS A 10 10.72 4.73 15.01
N ILE A 11 11.89 4.60 14.37
CA ILE A 11 12.07 3.68 13.25
C ILE A 11 11.83 2.25 13.70
N GLN A 12 12.37 1.85 14.85
CA GLN A 12 12.16 0.52 15.43
C GLN A 12 10.69 0.26 15.78
N ALA A 13 10.01 1.26 16.37
CA ALA A 13 8.59 1.15 16.68
C ALA A 13 7.71 1.00 15.43
N CYS A 14 8.15 1.54 14.27
CA CYS A 14 7.47 1.37 12.99
C CYS A 14 7.80 0.03 12.29
N ASN A 15 8.82 -0.70 12.76
CA ASN A 15 9.23 -1.98 12.21
C ASN A 15 9.16 -3.09 13.29
N PRO A 16 7.96 -3.38 13.83
CA PRO A 16 7.83 -4.42 14.82
C PRO A 16 8.18 -5.78 14.18
N VAL A 17 8.90 -6.60 14.93
CA VAL A 17 9.08 -8.00 14.54
C VAL A 17 7.74 -8.69 14.73
N ILE A 18 7.16 -9.15 13.64
CA ILE A 18 5.91 -9.91 13.65
C ILE A 18 6.30 -11.38 13.76
N ASP A 19 6.02 -11.98 14.91
CA ASP A 19 6.27 -13.40 15.18
C ASP A 19 5.10 -14.28 14.68
N GLU A 20 4.60 -13.95 13.47
CA GLU A 20 3.59 -14.74 12.78
C GLU A 20 4.20 -15.34 11.51
N PRO A 21 3.94 -16.60 11.19
CA PRO A 21 4.40 -17.18 9.95
C PRO A 21 3.62 -16.58 8.79
N PHE A 22 4.28 -15.77 7.98
CA PHE A 22 3.75 -15.36 6.69
C PHE A 22 4.30 -16.26 5.59
N LEU A 23 3.47 -16.59 4.62
CA LEU A 23 3.87 -17.30 3.42
C LEU A 23 4.12 -16.30 2.29
N PRO A 24 5.28 -16.33 1.63
CA PRO A 24 5.50 -15.53 0.44
C PRO A 24 4.54 -15.99 -0.66
N TRP A 25 4.00 -15.07 -1.42
CA TRP A 25 3.28 -15.41 -2.64
C TRP A 25 4.03 -14.88 -3.86
N LEU A 26 4.02 -15.70 -4.91
CA LEU A 26 4.89 -15.53 -6.05
C LEU A 26 4.11 -15.39 -7.34
N ILE A 27 4.64 -14.56 -8.23
CA ILE A 27 4.26 -14.48 -9.65
C ILE A 27 5.54 -14.68 -10.47
N ASN A 28 5.55 -15.64 -11.38
CA ASN A 28 6.73 -15.94 -12.22
C ASN A 28 8.01 -16.22 -11.42
N GLY A 29 7.89 -16.82 -10.25
CA GLY A 29 9.03 -17.12 -9.38
C GLY A 29 9.53 -15.95 -8.52
N GLU A 30 8.95 -14.77 -8.66
CA GLU A 30 9.30 -13.59 -7.86
C GLU A 30 8.33 -13.36 -6.71
N VAL A 31 8.84 -13.07 -5.51
CA VAL A 31 8.01 -12.73 -4.35
C VAL A 31 7.41 -11.35 -4.54
N VAL A 32 6.08 -11.28 -4.53
CA VAL A 32 5.34 -10.03 -4.72
C VAL A 32 4.54 -9.60 -3.49
N GLY A 33 4.49 -10.46 -2.47
CA GLY A 33 3.80 -10.14 -1.22
C GLY A 33 3.89 -11.27 -0.21
N TRP A 34 3.15 -11.12 0.90
CA TRP A 34 3.18 -12.02 2.04
C TRP A 34 1.78 -12.27 2.57
N LEU A 35 1.34 -13.51 2.58
CA LEU A 35 0.02 -13.94 2.99
C LEU A 35 0.03 -14.53 4.40
N ARG A 36 -0.98 -14.23 5.18
CA ARG A 36 -1.25 -15.01 6.39
C ARG A 36 -1.67 -16.43 6.00
N PRO A 37 -1.27 -17.46 6.74
CA PRO A 37 -1.58 -18.86 6.40
C PRO A 37 -3.07 -19.13 6.21
N GLN A 38 -3.94 -18.45 6.96
CA GLN A 38 -5.39 -18.61 6.82
C GLN A 38 -5.88 -18.14 5.45
N LEU A 39 -5.42 -16.96 5.00
CA LEU A 39 -5.77 -16.45 3.67
C LEU A 39 -5.16 -17.31 2.57
N ALA A 40 -3.92 -17.74 2.72
CA ALA A 40 -3.26 -18.63 1.78
C ALA A 40 -4.06 -19.92 1.53
N ARG A 41 -4.58 -20.56 2.59
CA ARG A 41 -5.44 -21.74 2.50
C ARG A 41 -6.75 -21.43 1.76
N VAL A 42 -7.42 -20.34 2.14
CA VAL A 42 -8.68 -19.92 1.48
C VAL A 42 -8.47 -19.73 -0.02
N LEU A 43 -7.35 -19.10 -0.40
CA LEU A 43 -7.03 -18.89 -1.82
C LEU A 43 -6.72 -20.21 -2.54
N ALA A 44 -5.92 -21.09 -1.95
CA ALA A 44 -5.57 -22.38 -2.55
C ALA A 44 -6.78 -23.33 -2.66
N ASP A 45 -7.67 -23.33 -1.68
CA ASP A 45 -8.83 -24.23 -1.64
C ASP A 45 -9.95 -23.81 -2.60
N LEU A 46 -10.19 -22.50 -2.74
CA LEU A 46 -11.32 -21.96 -3.48
C LEU A 46 -10.95 -21.46 -4.88
N TRP A 47 -9.72 -21.10 -5.08
CA TRP A 47 -9.26 -20.52 -6.34
C TRP A 47 -8.16 -21.38 -6.95
N ARG A 48 -8.47 -22.12 -8.00
CA ARG A 48 -7.48 -22.90 -8.77
C ARG A 48 -6.34 -22.06 -9.37
N LEU A 49 -6.45 -20.75 -9.22
CA LEU A 49 -5.44 -19.76 -9.64
C LEU A 49 -4.26 -19.65 -8.66
N PHE A 50 -4.39 -20.22 -7.45
CA PHE A 50 -3.32 -20.27 -6.47
C PHE A 50 -2.96 -21.71 -6.15
N ARG A 51 -1.68 -22.00 -6.22
CA ARG A 51 -1.11 -23.30 -5.88
C ARG A 51 -0.32 -23.21 -4.57
N ASP A 52 -0.66 -24.06 -3.64
CA ASP A 52 0.14 -24.28 -2.43
C ASP A 52 1.44 -25.01 -2.82
N ALA A 53 2.59 -24.41 -2.54
CA ALA A 53 3.90 -24.98 -2.75
C ALA A 53 4.58 -25.43 -1.43
N GLY A 54 3.81 -25.45 -0.32
CA GLY A 54 4.25 -25.83 1.01
C GLY A 54 4.80 -24.65 1.82
N ASP A 55 5.84 -24.02 1.37
CA ASP A 55 6.48 -22.85 1.97
C ASP A 55 6.15 -21.52 1.26
N ALA A 56 5.36 -21.59 0.20
CA ALA A 56 4.94 -20.45 -0.62
C ALA A 56 3.58 -20.69 -1.27
N VAL A 57 2.95 -19.62 -1.73
CA VAL A 57 1.77 -19.65 -2.58
C VAL A 57 2.13 -19.10 -3.95
N VAL A 58 1.82 -19.80 -5.01
CA VAL A 58 2.19 -19.43 -6.37
C VAL A 58 0.95 -19.12 -7.19
N LEU A 59 0.90 -17.94 -7.83
CA LEU A 59 -0.14 -17.64 -8.81
C LEU A 59 0.08 -18.49 -10.06
N ASP A 60 -1.00 -19.08 -10.59
CA ASP A 60 -0.94 -20.00 -11.72
C ASP A 60 -0.38 -19.32 -12.98
N GLU A 61 0.54 -19.99 -13.63
CA GLU A 61 1.24 -19.51 -14.83
C GLU A 61 0.33 -19.39 -16.06
N SER A 62 -0.86 -20.00 -16.03
CA SER A 62 -1.87 -19.81 -17.09
C SER A 62 -2.37 -18.37 -17.19
N LEU A 63 -2.21 -17.59 -16.12
CA LEU A 63 -2.42 -16.15 -16.13
C LEU A 63 -1.18 -15.45 -16.71
N GLY A 64 -1.02 -15.55 -18.03
CA GLY A 64 0.21 -15.22 -18.74
C GLY A 64 0.58 -13.73 -18.78
N ASP A 65 -0.38 -12.80 -18.63
CA ASP A 65 -0.15 -11.38 -18.80
C ASP A 65 -0.70 -10.52 -17.66
N PHE A 66 -0.37 -9.24 -17.72
CA PHE A 66 -0.78 -8.24 -16.73
C PHE A 66 -2.30 -8.13 -16.58
N ALA A 67 -3.03 -8.14 -17.72
CA ALA A 67 -4.47 -7.93 -17.70
C ALA A 67 -5.20 -9.13 -17.08
N ALA A 68 -4.84 -10.35 -17.48
CA ALA A 68 -5.44 -11.59 -16.96
C ALA A 68 -5.21 -11.71 -15.45
N ARG A 69 -4.00 -11.41 -14.96
CA ARG A 69 -3.69 -11.41 -13.53
C ARG A 69 -4.50 -10.36 -12.77
N SER A 70 -4.58 -9.14 -13.32
CA SER A 70 -5.31 -8.03 -12.70
C SER A 70 -6.81 -8.33 -12.61
N GLU A 71 -7.40 -8.89 -13.66
CA GLU A 71 -8.80 -9.31 -13.67
C GLU A 71 -9.07 -10.41 -12.62
N ALA A 72 -8.21 -11.42 -12.55
CA ALA A 72 -8.32 -12.48 -11.57
C ALA A 72 -8.24 -11.95 -10.12
N LEU A 73 -7.30 -11.04 -9.85
CA LEU A 73 -7.16 -10.42 -8.52
C LEU A 73 -8.33 -9.47 -8.20
N GLN A 74 -8.93 -8.83 -9.19
CA GLN A 74 -10.13 -8.03 -9.00
C GLN A 74 -11.31 -8.91 -8.56
N GLN A 75 -11.56 -10.04 -9.23
CA GLN A 75 -12.61 -11.00 -8.87
C GLN A 75 -12.41 -11.54 -7.45
N ILE A 76 -11.17 -11.83 -7.07
CA ILE A 76 -10.83 -12.27 -5.71
C ILE A 76 -11.10 -11.16 -4.70
N SER A 77 -10.74 -9.91 -5.03
CA SER A 77 -10.96 -8.75 -4.16
C SER A 77 -12.46 -8.54 -3.91
N GLU A 78 -13.28 -8.63 -4.93
CA GLU A 78 -14.73 -8.56 -4.85
C GLU A 78 -15.28 -9.67 -3.95
N TRP A 79 -14.86 -10.90 -4.18
CA TRP A 79 -15.29 -12.07 -3.40
C TRP A 79 -14.91 -11.94 -1.91
N LEU A 80 -13.71 -11.44 -1.60
CA LEU A 80 -13.25 -11.22 -0.23
C LEU A 80 -14.04 -10.10 0.46
N ALA A 81 -14.29 -9.00 -0.24
CA ALA A 81 -15.05 -7.86 0.28
C ALA A 81 -16.52 -8.24 0.56
N GLU A 82 -17.18 -8.96 -0.35
CA GLU A 82 -18.56 -9.44 -0.16
C GLU A 82 -18.74 -10.33 1.09
N ARG A 83 -17.68 -11.03 1.50
CA ARG A 83 -17.69 -11.92 2.69
C ARG A 83 -17.15 -11.24 3.94
N GLY A 84 -16.82 -9.96 3.86
CA GLY A 84 -16.26 -9.22 4.99
C GLY A 84 -14.88 -9.72 5.43
N LEU A 85 -14.16 -10.43 4.56
CA LEU A 85 -12.80 -10.90 4.81
C LEU A 85 -11.75 -9.80 4.59
N THR A 86 -12.13 -8.78 3.84
CA THR A 86 -11.38 -7.52 3.66
C THR A 86 -12.31 -6.34 3.89
N GLY A 87 -11.77 -5.11 3.91
CA GLY A 87 -12.58 -3.90 3.83
C GLY A 87 -13.31 -3.77 2.48
N PRO A 88 -14.26 -2.83 2.37
CA PRO A 88 -14.91 -2.53 1.10
C PRO A 88 -13.88 -2.08 0.07
N LEU A 89 -14.12 -2.41 -1.21
CA LEU A 89 -13.25 -1.99 -2.30
C LEU A 89 -13.15 -0.47 -2.37
N MET A 90 -11.96 0.01 -2.69
CA MET A 90 -11.68 1.44 -2.82
C MET A 90 -11.67 1.93 -4.27
N GLY A 91 -11.62 1.00 -5.24
CA GLY A 91 -11.51 1.34 -6.66
C GLY A 91 -10.15 1.92 -7.06
N GLU A 92 -9.15 1.78 -6.21
CA GLU A 92 -7.79 2.24 -6.45
C GLU A 92 -6.88 1.05 -6.79
N PRO A 93 -6.40 0.92 -8.04
CA PRO A 93 -5.51 -0.17 -8.43
C PRO A 93 -4.11 0.05 -7.88
N TYR A 94 -3.65 -0.84 -7.01
CA TYR A 94 -2.30 -0.81 -6.47
C TYR A 94 -1.39 -1.80 -7.20
N PRO A 95 -0.14 -1.41 -7.50
CA PRO A 95 0.79 -2.26 -8.23
C PRO A 95 1.24 -3.44 -7.37
N VAL A 96 1.14 -4.63 -7.93
CA VAL A 96 1.72 -5.86 -7.40
C VAL A 96 3.07 -6.04 -8.05
N ALA A 97 4.13 -5.74 -7.31
CA ALA A 97 5.48 -5.63 -7.84
C ALA A 97 6.51 -6.30 -6.94
N PRO A 98 7.51 -7.00 -7.50
CA PRO A 98 8.60 -7.59 -6.72
C PRO A 98 9.59 -6.55 -6.19
N ALA A 99 9.71 -5.40 -6.87
CA ALA A 99 10.65 -4.34 -6.53
C ALA A 99 9.98 -2.96 -6.59
N GLY A 100 10.33 -2.11 -7.55
CA GLY A 100 9.73 -0.80 -7.76
C GLY A 100 8.36 -0.88 -8.43
N ARG A 101 7.57 0.17 -8.34
CA ARG A 101 6.22 0.18 -8.92
C ARG A 101 6.20 0.02 -10.46
N GLU A 102 7.28 0.38 -11.12
CA GLU A 102 7.51 0.22 -12.56
C GLU A 102 7.64 -1.24 -12.98
N THR A 103 7.92 -2.14 -12.03
CA THR A 103 8.01 -3.59 -12.26
C THR A 103 6.72 -4.32 -11.95
N ALA A 104 5.58 -3.62 -11.92
CA ALA A 104 4.29 -4.22 -11.62
C ALA A 104 3.94 -5.34 -12.59
N LEU A 105 3.60 -6.50 -12.04
CA LEU A 105 3.19 -7.70 -12.79
C LEU A 105 1.66 -7.78 -12.96
N CYS A 106 0.93 -7.05 -12.14
CA CYS A 106 -0.52 -6.84 -12.17
C CYS A 106 -0.92 -5.76 -11.16
N VAL A 107 -2.21 -5.53 -11.01
CA VAL A 107 -2.79 -4.66 -9.97
C VAL A 107 -3.79 -5.42 -9.11
N ILE A 108 -4.00 -4.90 -7.90
CA ILE A 108 -5.02 -5.35 -6.95
C ILE A 108 -5.69 -4.12 -6.33
N ASP A 109 -6.96 -4.22 -5.90
CA ASP A 109 -7.59 -3.13 -5.17
C ASP A 109 -6.83 -2.80 -3.89
N ARG A 110 -6.67 -1.50 -3.58
CA ARG A 110 -5.95 -0.99 -2.40
C ARG A 110 -6.42 -1.63 -1.10
N ALA A 111 -7.74 -1.82 -0.92
CA ALA A 111 -8.28 -2.43 0.29
C ALA A 111 -7.81 -3.87 0.47
N THR A 112 -7.68 -4.62 -0.61
CA THR A 112 -7.24 -6.01 -0.62
C THR A 112 -5.72 -6.13 -0.53
N GLY A 113 -4.99 -5.19 -1.12
CA GLY A 113 -3.52 -5.21 -1.18
C GLY A 113 -2.84 -5.37 0.17
N ALA A 114 -3.40 -4.76 1.24
CA ALA A 114 -2.87 -4.89 2.59
C ALA A 114 -2.93 -6.34 3.13
N TYR A 115 -3.95 -7.11 2.76
CA TYR A 115 -4.11 -8.51 3.14
C TYR A 115 -3.21 -9.45 2.34
N PHE A 116 -2.86 -9.04 1.12
CA PHE A 116 -1.90 -9.74 0.26
C PHE A 116 -0.45 -9.36 0.58
N GLY A 117 -0.23 -8.45 1.54
CA GLY A 117 1.10 -8.03 1.96
C GLY A 117 1.97 -7.52 0.83
N ILE A 118 1.34 -6.87 -0.17
CA ILE A 118 2.08 -6.27 -1.28
C ILE A 118 2.84 -5.04 -0.81
N ARG A 119 3.85 -4.67 -1.57
CA ARG A 119 4.56 -3.41 -1.35
C ARG A 119 3.65 -2.25 -1.74
N ALA A 120 3.32 -1.40 -0.76
CA ALA A 120 2.57 -0.18 -1.00
C ALA A 120 3.53 0.99 -1.29
N PHE A 121 3.12 1.87 -2.18
CA PHE A 121 3.83 3.11 -2.53
C PHE A 121 2.99 4.30 -2.12
N GLY A 122 3.65 5.39 -1.74
CA GLY A 122 2.99 6.64 -1.36
C GLY A 122 3.89 7.84 -1.62
N GLN A 123 3.29 9.02 -1.62
CA GLN A 123 3.98 10.30 -1.72
C GLN A 123 3.67 11.15 -0.50
N HIS A 124 4.66 11.91 -0.07
CA HIS A 124 4.53 12.85 1.03
C HIS A 124 5.05 14.22 0.61
N LEU A 125 4.32 15.28 0.95
CA LEU A 125 4.74 16.66 0.82
C LEU A 125 4.95 17.25 2.21
N ASN A 126 6.15 17.79 2.44
CA ASN A 126 6.49 18.57 3.63
C ASN A 126 6.64 20.02 3.24
N ALA A 127 5.77 20.89 3.72
CA ALA A 127 5.88 22.33 3.50
C ALA A 127 6.39 23.05 4.75
N TYR A 128 7.12 24.11 4.55
CA TYR A 128 7.65 24.92 5.63
C TYR A 128 7.64 26.42 5.28
N VAL A 129 7.68 27.25 6.31
CA VAL A 129 7.86 28.70 6.20
C VAL A 129 9.01 29.15 7.08
N ARG A 130 9.71 30.20 6.66
CA ARG A 130 10.72 30.89 7.46
C ARG A 130 10.13 32.16 8.06
N ARG A 131 10.24 32.31 9.37
CA ARG A 131 9.81 33.52 10.10
C ARG A 131 10.85 33.86 11.15
N ASP A 132 11.31 35.09 11.18
CA ASP A 132 12.26 35.62 12.19
C ASP A 132 13.55 34.79 12.35
N GLY A 133 14.00 34.13 11.27
CA GLY A 133 15.16 33.24 11.25
C GLY A 133 14.87 31.79 11.57
N ASP A 134 13.70 31.46 12.07
CA ASP A 134 13.28 30.12 12.41
C ASP A 134 12.52 29.42 11.26
N LEU A 135 12.52 28.08 11.30
CA LEU A 135 11.84 27.20 10.36
C LEU A 135 10.58 26.60 11.01
N TYR A 136 9.43 26.85 10.42
CA TYR A 136 8.14 26.28 10.85
C TYR A 136 7.63 25.32 9.80
N MET A 137 7.34 24.09 10.20
CA MET A 137 6.79 23.05 9.33
C MET A 137 5.26 22.99 9.43
N TRP A 138 4.59 22.89 8.31
CA TRP A 138 3.17 22.59 8.27
C TRP A 138 2.94 21.11 8.59
N ILE A 139 2.09 20.84 9.59
CA ILE A 139 1.74 19.50 10.02
C ILE A 139 0.24 19.30 9.80
N GLY A 140 -0.11 18.26 9.06
CA GLY A 140 -1.49 17.82 8.89
C GLY A 140 -2.01 17.14 10.15
N ARG A 141 -3.33 17.16 10.32
CA ARG A 141 -4.02 16.32 11.31
C ARG A 141 -5.07 15.50 10.59
N ARG A 142 -4.94 14.19 10.68
CA ARG A 142 -5.87 13.24 10.07
C ARG A 142 -7.29 13.47 10.59
N ALA A 143 -8.27 13.34 9.70
CA ALA A 143 -9.67 13.46 10.07
C ALA A 143 -10.06 12.41 11.14
N ARG A 144 -11.01 12.77 12.00
CA ARG A 144 -11.40 11.92 13.15
C ARG A 144 -12.23 10.70 12.76
N ASP A 145 -12.76 10.69 11.55
CA ASP A 145 -13.54 9.60 10.95
C ASP A 145 -12.71 8.63 10.11
N ARG A 146 -11.39 8.83 10.04
CA ARG A 146 -10.49 7.88 9.36
C ARG A 146 -10.43 6.56 10.12
N LEU A 147 -10.46 5.43 9.38
CA LEU A 147 -10.37 4.09 9.95
C LEU A 147 -9.01 3.80 10.61
N ILE A 148 -7.94 4.39 10.06
CA ILE A 148 -6.56 4.15 10.53
C ILE A 148 -5.99 5.45 11.05
N PHE A 149 -5.50 5.43 12.30
CA PHE A 149 -4.90 6.57 13.00
C PHE A 149 -5.73 7.87 12.97
N PRO A 150 -7.02 7.84 13.38
CA PRO A 150 -7.87 9.04 13.41
C PRO A 150 -7.28 10.12 14.34
N GLY A 151 -7.23 11.36 13.86
CA GLY A 151 -6.76 12.51 14.63
C GLY A 151 -5.24 12.57 14.88
N HIS A 152 -4.46 11.62 14.38
CA HIS A 152 -3.01 11.63 14.47
C HIS A 152 -2.40 12.74 13.60
N LEU A 153 -1.19 13.15 13.94
CA LEU A 153 -0.40 14.06 13.12
C LEU A 153 0.16 13.32 11.91
N ASP A 154 0.24 14.04 10.81
CA ASP A 154 0.74 13.52 9.53
C ASP A 154 1.55 14.60 8.81
N ASN A 155 2.19 14.24 7.70
CA ASN A 155 2.75 15.21 6.77
C ASN A 155 1.66 16.19 6.30
N MET A 156 2.05 17.33 5.75
CA MET A 156 1.07 18.29 5.22
C MET A 156 0.16 17.65 4.18
N VAL A 157 0.75 16.83 3.29
CA VAL A 157 0.05 15.96 2.35
C VAL A 157 0.68 14.58 2.37
N ALA A 158 -0.13 13.52 2.44
CA ALA A 158 0.32 12.14 2.48
C ALA A 158 -0.68 11.23 1.77
N GLY A 159 -0.43 10.93 0.51
CA GLY A 159 -1.28 10.12 -0.33
C GLY A 159 -0.69 8.80 -0.78
N GLY A 160 -1.56 7.82 -1.02
CA GLY A 160 -1.19 6.58 -1.69
C GLY A 160 -0.85 6.84 -3.16
N LEU A 161 -0.07 5.95 -3.76
CA LEU A 161 0.34 6.08 -5.15
C LEU A 161 -0.18 4.89 -5.98
N PRO A 162 -1.38 5.00 -6.56
CA PRO A 162 -1.96 3.97 -7.38
C PRO A 162 -1.13 3.67 -8.65
N HIS A 163 -1.41 2.53 -9.28
CA HIS A 163 -0.86 2.21 -10.59
C HIS A 163 -1.43 3.14 -11.68
N GLY A 164 -0.61 3.47 -12.66
CA GLY A 164 -1.05 4.23 -13.84
C GLY A 164 -1.11 5.75 -13.69
N ILE A 165 -0.88 6.29 -12.48
CA ILE A 165 -0.77 7.74 -12.27
C ILE A 165 0.69 8.18 -12.19
N SER A 166 1.04 9.34 -12.75
CA SER A 166 2.38 9.91 -12.58
C SER A 166 2.59 10.44 -11.17
N LEU A 167 3.86 10.59 -10.74
CA LEU A 167 4.18 11.18 -9.44
C LEU A 167 3.64 12.60 -9.32
N LEU A 168 3.77 13.39 -10.37
CA LEU A 168 3.30 14.78 -10.38
C LEU A 168 1.77 14.84 -10.31
N ASP A 169 1.06 14.09 -11.15
CA ASP A 169 -0.40 14.13 -11.16
C ASP A 169 -0.98 13.66 -9.82
N ASN A 170 -0.40 12.61 -9.22
CA ASN A 170 -0.82 12.17 -7.90
C ASN A 170 -0.53 13.23 -6.82
N LEU A 171 0.63 13.86 -6.86
CA LEU A 171 0.97 14.94 -5.93
C LEU A 171 -0.01 16.11 -6.03
N LEU A 172 -0.34 16.56 -7.24
CA LEU A 172 -1.29 17.64 -7.47
C LEU A 172 -2.68 17.29 -6.95
N LYS A 173 -3.13 16.05 -7.23
CA LYS A 173 -4.40 15.51 -6.73
C LYS A 173 -4.45 15.54 -5.20
N GLU A 174 -3.47 14.93 -4.54
CA GLU A 174 -3.43 14.84 -3.07
C GLU A 174 -3.29 16.23 -2.41
N CYS A 175 -2.50 17.14 -2.99
CA CYS A 175 -2.38 18.52 -2.54
C CYS A 175 -3.70 19.26 -2.55
N GLN A 176 -4.50 19.07 -3.60
CA GLN A 176 -5.82 19.67 -3.69
C GLN A 176 -6.81 19.05 -2.70
N GLU A 177 -6.82 17.71 -2.59
CA GLU A 177 -7.77 16.97 -1.74
C GLU A 177 -7.50 17.16 -0.24
N GLU A 178 -6.23 17.14 0.18
CA GLU A 178 -5.89 17.18 1.61
C GLU A 178 -5.56 18.58 2.14
N ALA A 179 -4.99 19.44 1.30
CA ALA A 179 -4.52 20.76 1.73
C ALA A 179 -5.23 21.93 1.03
N GLY A 180 -6.11 21.68 0.06
CA GLY A 180 -6.77 22.73 -0.73
C GLY A 180 -5.79 23.58 -1.54
N LEU A 181 -4.59 23.05 -1.84
CA LEU A 181 -3.58 23.78 -2.62
C LEU A 181 -3.95 23.78 -4.10
N ALA A 182 -3.88 24.96 -4.69
CA ALA A 182 -4.04 25.10 -6.12
C ALA A 182 -2.89 24.40 -6.87
N PRO A 183 -3.16 23.75 -8.02
CA PRO A 183 -2.15 23.02 -8.79
C PRO A 183 -0.90 23.86 -9.13
N GLU A 184 -1.07 25.16 -9.34
CA GLU A 184 0.02 26.10 -9.66
C GLU A 184 1.03 26.21 -8.52
N LEU A 185 0.54 26.15 -7.27
CA LEU A 185 1.39 26.21 -6.07
C LEU A 185 2.08 24.87 -5.77
N ALA A 186 1.41 23.77 -6.06
CA ALA A 186 1.93 22.44 -5.80
C ALA A 186 2.90 21.92 -6.88
N ARG A 187 2.85 22.49 -8.09
CA ARG A 187 3.68 22.07 -9.24
C ARG A 187 5.17 22.40 -9.06
N ASP A 188 5.47 23.45 -8.33
CA ASP A 188 6.83 23.96 -8.11
C ASP A 188 7.42 23.46 -6.77
N ALA A 189 6.77 22.47 -6.13
CA ALA A 189 7.18 21.90 -4.85
C ALA A 189 8.30 20.85 -4.97
#